data_2170c2030ad432affc8d31a8652bf287
#
_entry.id   2170c2030ad432affc8d31a8652bf287
#
_cell.length_a   1.000
_cell.length_b   1.000
_cell.length_c   1.000
_cell.angle_alpha   90.00
_cell.angle_beta   90.00
_cell.angle_gamma   90.00
#
_symmetry.space_group_name_H-M   'P 1'
#
loop_
_entity.id
_entity.type
_entity.pdbx_description
1 polymer ?
#
loop_
_entity_poly.entity_id
_entity_poly.type
_entity_poly.pdbx_seq_one_letter_code
_entity_poly.pdbx_strand_id
1 'polypeptide(L)'
;VRTAIAVLIGLLSAAQTPAPAPSTYLSDGEVWATLKETAKTAPDMHTAPVKNTDHYRINVVQRTKPQGAIAHPGFIEVHHIIEGTGTLVTGGSIIRPEGAPAGSATIDGGVSRRVAKGDVVLIPAGARHWYKDLEGTLTYLEVRFEEVK
;
A
#
# COMPACT_ATOMS: atom_id res chain seq x y z
N VAL A 1 33.13 -43.94 -56.15
CA VAL A 1 32.35 -42.78 -55.76
C VAL A 1 32.03 -42.92 -54.24
N ARG A 2 32.60 -42.04 -53.38
CA ARG A 2 32.33 -42.04 -51.91
C ARG A 2 31.40 -40.91 -51.61
N THR A 3 30.17 -41.25 -51.22
CA THR A 3 29.17 -40.28 -50.81
C THR A 3 29.36 -39.92 -49.30
N ALA A 4 29.72 -38.69 -49.00
CA ALA A 4 29.80 -38.19 -47.61
C ALA A 4 28.42 -37.71 -47.19
N ILE A 5 27.87 -38.30 -46.13
CA ILE A 5 26.63 -37.85 -45.47
C ILE A 5 27.04 -36.83 -44.40
N ALA A 6 26.66 -35.57 -44.59
CA ALA A 6 26.81 -34.53 -43.58
C ALA A 6 25.63 -34.61 -42.60
N VAL A 7 25.91 -34.95 -41.35
CA VAL A 7 24.91 -34.91 -40.26
C VAL A 7 24.89 -33.51 -39.70
N LEU A 8 23.78 -32.80 -39.88
CA LEU A 8 23.52 -31.47 -39.33
C LEU A 8 22.98 -31.65 -37.91
N ILE A 9 23.83 -31.44 -36.90
CA ILE A 9 23.40 -31.41 -35.48
C ILE A 9 22.83 -30.04 -35.19
N GLY A 10 21.50 -29.92 -35.17
CA GLY A 10 20.81 -28.72 -34.73
C GLY A 10 20.93 -28.57 -33.22
N LEU A 11 21.65 -27.54 -32.77
CA LEU A 11 21.66 -27.11 -31.37
C LEU A 11 20.31 -26.48 -31.02
N LEU A 12 19.43 -27.23 -30.34
CA LEU A 12 18.26 -26.62 -29.67
C LEU A 12 18.78 -25.77 -28.49
N SER A 13 18.78 -24.45 -28.66
CA SER A 13 19.00 -23.51 -27.57
C SER A 13 17.73 -23.50 -26.72
N ALA A 14 17.73 -24.20 -25.60
CA ALA A 14 16.66 -24.08 -24.60
C ALA A 14 16.66 -22.64 -24.04
N ALA A 15 15.61 -21.88 -24.30
CA ALA A 15 15.41 -20.58 -23.70
C ALA A 15 15.32 -20.76 -22.17
N GLN A 16 16.34 -20.32 -21.45
CA GLN A 16 16.34 -20.34 -19.98
C GLN A 16 15.34 -19.31 -19.48
N THR A 17 14.36 -19.76 -18.68
CA THR A 17 13.48 -18.85 -17.95
C THR A 17 14.33 -17.98 -17.03
N PRO A 18 14.18 -16.65 -17.05
CA PRO A 18 14.92 -15.77 -16.13
C PRO A 18 14.71 -16.22 -14.69
N ALA A 19 15.78 -16.21 -13.89
CA ALA A 19 15.66 -16.47 -12.47
C ALA A 19 14.72 -15.44 -11.82
N PRO A 20 13.85 -15.85 -10.87
CA PRO A 20 12.97 -14.92 -10.17
C PRO A 20 13.79 -13.85 -9.45
N ALA A 21 13.25 -12.63 -9.38
CA ALA A 21 13.89 -11.54 -8.67
C ALA A 21 14.06 -11.88 -7.17
N PRO A 22 15.15 -11.44 -6.52
CA PRO A 22 15.32 -11.66 -5.09
C PRO A 22 14.23 -10.93 -4.29
N SER A 23 14.01 -11.39 -3.05
CA SER A 23 13.08 -10.72 -2.12
C SER A 23 13.52 -9.27 -1.85
N THR A 24 12.54 -8.37 -1.68
CA THR A 24 12.77 -7.04 -1.12
C THR A 24 12.76 -7.17 0.41
N TYR A 25 13.77 -6.62 1.07
CA TYR A 25 13.91 -6.62 2.52
C TYR A 25 14.28 -5.23 3.01
N LEU A 26 13.58 -4.77 4.04
CA LEU A 26 13.95 -3.62 4.85
C LEU A 26 13.99 -4.07 6.31
N SER A 27 15.06 -3.76 7.01
CA SER A 27 15.13 -3.93 8.45
C SER A 27 14.22 -2.93 9.18
N ASP A 28 13.87 -3.22 10.41
CA ASP A 28 13.13 -2.30 11.28
C ASP A 28 13.81 -0.92 11.33
N GLY A 29 15.12 -0.89 11.55
CA GLY A 29 15.89 0.36 11.60
C GLY A 29 15.81 1.19 10.30
N GLU A 30 15.82 0.55 9.12
CA GLU A 30 15.68 1.23 7.83
C GLU A 30 14.28 1.82 7.66
N VAL A 31 13.23 1.09 8.09
CA VAL A 31 11.85 1.58 8.06
C VAL A 31 11.71 2.85 8.90
N TRP A 32 12.17 2.80 10.17
CA TRP A 32 12.07 3.95 11.07
C TRP A 32 12.94 5.13 10.63
N ALA A 33 14.13 4.89 10.09
CA ALA A 33 14.98 5.94 9.54
C ALA A 33 14.32 6.63 8.34
N THR A 34 13.66 5.85 7.46
CA THR A 34 12.94 6.38 6.30
C THR A 34 11.73 7.20 6.72
N LEU A 35 10.93 6.72 7.69
CA LEU A 35 9.80 7.48 8.25
C LEU A 35 10.27 8.82 8.82
N LYS A 36 11.35 8.82 9.60
CA LYS A 36 11.93 10.05 10.16
C LYS A 36 12.38 11.04 9.08
N GLU A 37 12.92 10.54 7.98
CA GLU A 37 13.36 11.39 6.86
C GLU A 37 12.17 11.98 6.11
N THR A 38 11.18 11.14 5.75
CA THR A 38 9.99 11.58 5.00
C THR A 38 9.08 12.51 5.81
N ALA A 39 9.09 12.42 7.15
CA ALA A 39 8.39 13.34 8.03
C ALA A 39 8.86 14.80 7.89
N LYS A 40 10.08 15.05 7.44
CA LYS A 40 10.59 16.42 7.24
C LYS A 40 9.84 17.18 6.15
N THR A 41 9.32 16.49 5.15
CA THR A 41 8.59 17.09 4.02
C THR A 41 7.08 16.85 4.10
N ALA A 42 6.64 15.82 4.82
CA ALA A 42 5.23 15.45 4.97
C ALA A 42 4.91 15.10 6.43
N PRO A 43 4.91 16.09 7.37
CA PRO A 43 4.87 15.82 8.80
C PRO A 43 3.55 15.20 9.27
N ASP A 44 2.45 15.46 8.60
CA ASP A 44 1.11 15.01 9.02
C ASP A 44 0.81 13.56 8.62
N MET A 45 1.36 13.11 7.48
CA MET A 45 1.32 11.72 7.00
C MET A 45 2.52 11.46 6.09
N HIS A 46 3.31 10.46 6.43
CA HIS A 46 4.50 10.10 5.68
C HIS A 46 4.66 8.58 5.59
N THR A 47 5.52 8.13 4.68
CA THR A 47 5.64 6.71 4.36
C THR A 47 7.08 6.26 4.24
N ALA A 48 7.32 4.99 4.62
CA ALA A 48 8.50 4.23 4.24
C ALA A 48 8.07 3.18 3.19
N PRO A 49 8.37 3.37 1.91
CA PRO A 49 8.02 2.41 0.87
C PRO A 49 8.89 1.16 0.97
N VAL A 50 8.26 -0.02 1.02
CA VAL A 50 8.93 -1.31 0.92
C VAL A 50 9.05 -1.70 -0.56
N LYS A 51 7.93 -1.67 -1.29
CA LYS A 51 7.88 -1.93 -2.72
C LYS A 51 6.64 -1.30 -3.35
N ASN A 52 6.84 -0.53 -4.42
CA ASN A 52 5.77 0.06 -5.20
C ASN A 52 5.93 -0.32 -6.68
N THR A 53 4.86 -0.79 -7.28
CA THR A 53 4.73 -1.11 -8.72
C THR A 53 3.42 -0.53 -9.24
N ASP A 54 3.13 -0.74 -10.51
CA ASP A 54 1.84 -0.33 -11.08
C ASP A 54 0.67 -1.17 -10.54
N HIS A 55 0.92 -2.42 -10.11
CA HIS A 55 -0.09 -3.39 -9.68
C HIS A 55 -0.25 -3.52 -8.16
N TYR A 56 0.76 -3.15 -7.39
CA TYR A 56 0.69 -3.21 -5.93
C TYR A 56 1.63 -2.21 -5.25
N ARG A 57 1.29 -1.87 -4.01
CA ARG A 57 2.08 -1.02 -3.12
C ARG A 57 2.19 -1.67 -1.76
N ILE A 58 3.37 -1.63 -1.17
CA ILE A 58 3.63 -2.08 0.19
C ILE A 58 4.41 -0.96 0.86
N ASN A 59 3.77 -0.32 1.86
CA ASN A 59 4.32 0.83 2.57
C ASN A 59 4.13 0.65 4.07
N VAL A 60 5.05 1.14 4.88
CA VAL A 60 4.74 1.50 6.25
C VAL A 60 4.32 2.97 6.26
N VAL A 61 3.12 3.23 6.75
CA VAL A 61 2.52 4.57 6.80
C VAL A 61 2.46 5.04 8.24
N GLN A 62 2.87 6.27 8.49
CA GLN A 62 2.73 6.92 9.78
C GLN A 62 1.89 8.19 9.65
N ARG A 63 0.89 8.34 10.53
CA ARG A 63 0.01 9.50 10.60
C ARG A 63 0.16 10.14 11.96
N THR A 64 0.42 11.45 11.97
CA THR A 64 0.42 12.27 13.19
C THR A 64 -0.85 13.11 13.30
N LYS A 65 -1.57 13.26 12.17
CA LYS A 65 -2.88 13.92 12.10
C LYS A 65 -3.83 13.19 11.17
N PRO A 66 -5.15 13.30 11.40
CA PRO A 66 -6.14 12.88 10.42
C PRO A 66 -5.90 13.55 9.07
N GLN A 67 -6.15 12.81 8.00
CA GLN A 67 -6.16 13.32 6.63
C GLN A 67 -7.57 13.20 6.06
N GLY A 68 -7.83 13.76 4.89
CA GLY A 68 -9.14 13.66 4.25
C GLY A 68 -9.56 12.21 3.93
N ALA A 69 -10.87 12.00 3.91
CA ALA A 69 -11.48 10.76 3.44
C ALA A 69 -11.13 10.49 1.97
N ILE A 70 -10.85 9.24 1.65
CA ILE A 70 -10.43 8.80 0.31
C ILE A 70 -11.11 7.49 -0.08
N ALA A 71 -10.96 7.13 -1.34
CA ALA A 71 -11.24 5.80 -1.90
C ALA A 71 -10.20 5.51 -2.99
N HIS A 72 -9.86 4.23 -3.18
CA HIS A 72 -8.96 3.80 -4.24
C HIS A 72 -9.69 2.82 -5.18
N PRO A 73 -10.34 3.33 -6.25
CA PRO A 73 -11.02 2.46 -7.21
C PRO A 73 -10.07 1.44 -7.82
N GLY A 74 -10.51 0.17 -7.88
CA GLY A 74 -9.74 -0.93 -8.47
C GLY A 74 -8.64 -1.49 -7.57
N PHE A 75 -8.47 -0.98 -6.34
CA PHE A 75 -7.47 -1.48 -5.39
C PHE A 75 -8.11 -1.95 -4.08
N ILE A 76 -7.76 -3.15 -3.68
CA ILE A 76 -8.01 -3.68 -2.33
C ILE A 76 -6.85 -3.24 -1.43
N GLU A 77 -7.15 -2.88 -0.18
CA GLU A 77 -6.14 -2.48 0.79
C GLU A 77 -6.23 -3.34 2.05
N VAL A 78 -5.08 -3.70 2.59
CA VAL A 78 -4.96 -4.32 3.91
C VAL A 78 -4.12 -3.40 4.78
N HIS A 79 -4.67 -2.98 5.92
CA HIS A 79 -3.94 -2.25 6.94
C HIS A 79 -3.72 -3.14 8.16
N HIS A 80 -2.46 -3.35 8.53
CA HIS A 80 -2.10 -3.99 9.80
C HIS A 80 -1.51 -2.95 10.73
N ILE A 81 -2.18 -2.68 11.84
CA ILE A 81 -1.79 -1.64 12.80
C ILE A 81 -0.55 -2.10 13.57
N ILE A 82 0.56 -1.40 13.37
CA ILE A 82 1.86 -1.68 14.02
C ILE A 82 1.90 -1.05 15.40
N GLU A 83 1.45 0.22 15.51
CA GLU A 83 1.36 0.94 16.79
C GLU A 83 0.38 2.11 16.71
N GLY A 84 -0.01 2.61 17.88
CA GLY A 84 -0.98 3.69 18.01
C GLY A 84 -2.42 3.20 17.99
N THR A 85 -3.32 4.17 18.04
CA THR A 85 -4.77 3.96 18.09
C THR A 85 -5.48 5.07 17.32
N GLY A 86 -6.62 4.76 16.74
CA GLY A 86 -7.44 5.76 16.04
C GLY A 86 -8.84 5.25 15.76
N THR A 87 -9.65 6.11 15.16
CA THR A 87 -10.99 5.75 14.66
C THR A 87 -10.96 5.69 13.13
N LEU A 88 -11.19 4.50 12.58
CA LEU A 88 -11.38 4.29 11.15
C LEU A 88 -12.88 4.31 10.84
N VAL A 89 -13.27 5.12 9.85
CA VAL A 89 -14.63 5.14 9.27
C VAL A 89 -14.56 4.54 7.87
N THR A 90 -15.47 3.61 7.56
CA THR A 90 -15.55 2.96 6.24
C THR A 90 -16.97 3.00 5.69
N GLY A 91 -17.11 3.02 4.35
CA GLY A 91 -18.41 3.14 3.67
C GLY A 91 -18.94 4.57 3.68
N GLY A 92 -20.27 4.73 3.67
CA GLY A 92 -20.92 6.03 3.65
C GLY A 92 -20.65 6.84 2.38
N SER A 93 -20.70 8.16 2.48
CA SER A 93 -20.44 9.10 1.39
C SER A 93 -19.34 10.09 1.75
N ILE A 94 -18.39 10.30 0.83
CA ILE A 94 -17.38 11.34 1.00
C ILE A 94 -18.06 12.70 0.80
N ILE A 95 -17.91 13.57 1.80
CA ILE A 95 -18.38 14.97 1.77
C ILE A 95 -17.15 15.86 1.86
N ARG A 96 -17.12 16.88 1.00
CA ARG A 96 -16.15 17.95 1.05
C ARG A 96 -16.86 19.28 0.78
N PRO A 97 -16.74 20.26 1.67
CA PRO A 97 -17.29 21.60 1.41
C PRO A 97 -16.74 22.16 0.09
N GLU A 98 -17.56 22.92 -0.62
CA GLU A 98 -17.14 23.57 -1.87
C GLU A 98 -15.92 24.46 -1.65
N GLY A 99 -14.93 24.38 -2.53
CA GLY A 99 -13.68 25.13 -2.42
C GLY A 99 -12.70 24.65 -1.35
N ALA A 100 -13.09 23.68 -0.50
CA ALA A 100 -12.20 23.19 0.54
C ALA A 100 -11.11 22.24 -0.03
N PRO A 101 -9.88 22.20 0.57
CA PRO A 101 -8.83 21.32 0.12
C PRO A 101 -9.21 19.84 0.28
N ALA A 102 -8.57 18.96 -0.51
CA ALA A 102 -8.83 17.52 -0.48
C ALA A 102 -8.67 16.90 0.93
N GLY A 103 -7.72 17.40 1.70
CA GLY A 103 -7.47 16.95 3.09
C GLY A 103 -8.60 17.22 4.08
N SER A 104 -9.62 18.03 3.71
CA SER A 104 -10.80 18.30 4.54
C SER A 104 -12.00 17.40 4.27
N ALA A 105 -11.89 16.46 3.33
CA ALA A 105 -12.96 15.51 3.03
C ALA A 105 -13.25 14.62 4.26
N THR A 106 -14.54 14.38 4.51
CA THR A 106 -15.03 13.53 5.60
C THR A 106 -15.95 12.44 5.06
N ILE A 107 -16.37 11.49 5.91
CA ILE A 107 -17.39 10.51 5.56
C ILE A 107 -18.65 10.77 6.38
N ASP A 108 -19.79 10.88 5.69
CA ASP A 108 -21.11 10.87 6.30
C ASP A 108 -21.72 9.47 6.17
N GLY A 109 -22.36 8.99 7.24
CA GLY A 109 -23.09 7.72 7.26
C GLY A 109 -22.24 6.46 7.17
N GLY A 110 -20.97 6.49 7.51
CA GLY A 110 -20.09 5.31 7.51
C GLY A 110 -20.15 4.50 8.81
N VAL A 111 -19.45 3.37 8.82
CA VAL A 111 -19.24 2.54 10.02
C VAL A 111 -17.94 2.94 10.68
N SER A 112 -18.02 3.42 11.92
CA SER A 112 -16.84 3.79 12.72
C SER A 112 -16.36 2.59 13.54
N ARG A 113 -15.04 2.36 13.54
CA ARG A 113 -14.37 1.34 14.35
C ARG A 113 -13.14 1.94 15.00
N ARG A 114 -12.97 1.70 16.30
CA ARG A 114 -11.68 1.93 16.95
C ARG A 114 -10.70 0.87 16.48
N VAL A 115 -9.52 1.27 16.08
CA VAL A 115 -8.40 0.38 15.70
C VAL A 115 -7.21 0.63 16.62
N ALA A 116 -6.47 -0.44 16.92
CA ALA A 116 -5.33 -0.43 17.81
C ALA A 116 -4.24 -1.41 17.32
N LYS A 117 -3.08 -1.38 17.94
CA LYS A 117 -1.96 -2.28 17.63
C LYS A 117 -2.42 -3.74 17.53
N GLY A 118 -2.04 -4.39 16.44
CA GLY A 118 -2.35 -5.78 16.12
C GLY A 118 -3.61 -5.97 15.28
N ASP A 119 -4.47 -4.94 15.15
CA ASP A 119 -5.67 -5.04 14.33
C ASP A 119 -5.32 -5.13 12.84
N VAL A 120 -6.13 -5.90 12.11
CA VAL A 120 -6.06 -6.01 10.65
C VAL A 120 -7.37 -5.55 10.05
N VAL A 121 -7.29 -4.65 9.09
CA VAL A 121 -8.43 -4.11 8.35
C VAL A 121 -8.27 -4.45 6.88
N LEU A 122 -9.31 -5.03 6.27
CA LEU A 122 -9.41 -5.17 4.83
C LEU A 122 -10.41 -4.13 4.31
N ILE A 123 -9.97 -3.33 3.35
CA ILE A 123 -10.75 -2.28 2.66
C ILE A 123 -10.94 -2.75 1.22
N PRO A 124 -12.18 -3.10 0.81
CA PRO A 124 -12.47 -3.54 -0.56
C PRO A 124 -12.17 -2.44 -1.59
N ALA A 125 -11.98 -2.84 -2.84
CA ALA A 125 -11.71 -1.91 -3.93
C ALA A 125 -12.79 -0.82 -4.03
N GLY A 126 -12.34 0.44 -4.06
CA GLY A 126 -13.23 1.60 -4.10
C GLY A 126 -13.99 1.90 -2.82
N ALA A 127 -13.83 1.13 -1.76
CA ALA A 127 -14.47 1.43 -0.47
C ALA A 127 -13.91 2.73 0.12
N ARG A 128 -14.84 3.63 0.48
CA ARG A 128 -14.51 4.89 1.12
C ARG A 128 -13.97 4.62 2.50
N HIS A 129 -12.88 5.29 2.90
CA HIS A 129 -12.28 5.11 4.21
C HIS A 129 -11.61 6.38 4.70
N TRP A 130 -11.54 6.52 6.04
CA TRP A 130 -11.06 7.72 6.69
C TRP A 130 -10.61 7.42 8.11
N TYR A 131 -9.35 7.70 8.42
CA TYR A 131 -8.90 7.78 9.80
C TYR A 131 -9.29 9.14 10.37
N LYS A 132 -10.46 9.18 11.03
CA LYS A 132 -11.11 10.42 11.48
C LYS A 132 -10.45 10.99 12.72
N ASP A 133 -10.03 10.14 13.67
CA ASP A 133 -9.39 10.53 14.91
C ASP A 133 -8.15 9.68 15.14
N LEU A 134 -7.12 10.28 15.73
CA LEU A 134 -5.90 9.62 16.17
C LEU A 134 -5.64 9.91 17.64
N GLU A 135 -5.28 8.89 18.41
CA GLU A 135 -4.79 9.05 19.78
C GLU A 135 -3.25 9.06 19.72
N GLY A 136 -2.66 10.23 19.41
CA GLY A 136 -1.25 10.36 19.12
C GLY A 136 -0.89 9.95 17.68
N THR A 137 0.17 9.19 17.53
CA THR A 137 0.66 8.72 16.22
C THR A 137 0.10 7.33 15.92
N LEU A 138 -0.38 7.13 14.69
CA LEU A 138 -0.83 5.83 14.18
C LEU A 138 0.13 5.36 13.09
N THR A 139 0.72 4.16 13.27
CA THR A 139 1.60 3.53 12.28
C THR A 139 1.01 2.19 11.85
N TYR A 140 0.95 1.95 10.55
CA TYR A 140 0.43 0.70 9.99
C TYR A 140 1.16 0.28 8.72
N LEU A 141 1.21 -1.04 8.49
CA LEU A 141 1.57 -1.60 7.20
C LEU A 141 0.37 -1.46 6.27
N GLU A 142 0.55 -0.79 5.16
CA GLU A 142 -0.39 -0.75 4.04
C GLU A 142 0.07 -1.72 2.96
N VAL A 143 -0.77 -2.68 2.60
CA VAL A 143 -0.63 -3.49 1.40
C VAL A 143 -1.81 -3.17 0.49
N ARG A 144 -1.52 -2.62 -0.68
CA ARG A 144 -2.52 -2.27 -1.69
C ARG A 144 -2.22 -3.05 -2.96
N PHE A 145 -3.23 -3.71 -3.54
CA PHE A 145 -3.08 -4.49 -4.77
C PHE A 145 -4.34 -4.39 -5.64
N GLU A 146 -4.15 -4.51 -6.94
CA GLU A 146 -5.26 -4.47 -7.90
C GLU A 146 -6.26 -5.60 -7.66
N GLU A 147 -7.55 -5.26 -7.73
CA GLU A 147 -8.62 -6.24 -7.77
C GLU A 147 -8.66 -6.89 -9.15
N VAL A 148 -8.35 -8.19 -9.20
CA VAL A 148 -8.49 -8.98 -10.44
C VAL A 148 -9.97 -9.26 -10.67
N LYS A 149 -10.49 -8.78 -11.82
CA LYS A 149 -11.88 -9.02 -12.26
C LYS A 149 -11.96 -10.29 -13.08
#